data_d5622e0a042ce5842e1aab55aea2e8d9
#
_entry.id   d5622e0a042ce5842e1aab55aea2e8d9
#
_cell.length_a   1.000
_cell.length_b   1.000
_cell.length_c   1.000
_cell.angle_alpha   90.00
_cell.angle_beta   90.00
_cell.angle_gamma   90.00
#
_symmetry.space_group_name_H-M   'P 1'
#
loop_
_entity.id
_entity.type
_entity.pdbx_description
1 polymer ?
#
loop_
_entity_poly.entity_id
_entity_poly.type
_entity_poly.pdbx_seq_one_letter_code
_entity_poly.pdbx_strand_id
1 'polypeptide(L)'
;IDLPEFPLKIHVLEVNLRNPNVKLETCLGGDSAVATERPTQMAIRKSAPGHNVFAATNGDFYFYIDPVEIGIPRSGQFINNECVTNPVGRAAFVLDKNNRPYIDRIDFSGTVKSGNRATRLHTVNMQRLEWEPQVTDLLTLYTNAYGTYTSGIEGGTKVIITPKNGETFFFSANKEITCIAEEIIENHGFSPI
;
A
#
# COMPACT_ATOMS: atom_id res chain seq x y z
N ILE A 1 7.29 -7.39 -29.74
CA ILE A 1 6.95 -6.50 -30.87
C ILE A 1 8.07 -5.49 -31.00
N ASP A 2 8.77 -5.53 -32.10
CA ASP A 2 9.78 -4.54 -32.46
C ASP A 2 9.16 -3.58 -33.49
N LEU A 3 9.21 -2.29 -33.19
CA LEU A 3 8.80 -1.24 -34.11
C LEU A 3 10.08 -0.53 -34.61
N PRO A 4 10.57 -0.84 -35.84
CA PRO A 4 11.87 -0.32 -36.31
C PRO A 4 11.91 1.20 -36.46
N GLU A 5 10.76 1.84 -36.69
CA GLU A 5 10.62 3.30 -36.82
C GLU A 5 10.65 4.01 -35.47
N PHE A 6 10.37 3.29 -34.39
CA PHE A 6 10.47 3.74 -33.01
C PHE A 6 11.24 2.66 -32.26
N PRO A 7 12.34 2.97 -31.58
CA PRO A 7 13.15 1.97 -30.86
C PRO A 7 12.41 1.48 -29.60
N LEU A 8 11.23 0.87 -29.80
CA LEU A 8 10.35 0.38 -28.77
C LEU A 8 10.33 -1.16 -28.79
N LYS A 9 10.76 -1.76 -27.68
CA LYS A 9 10.61 -3.20 -27.42
C LYS A 9 9.47 -3.42 -26.45
N ILE A 10 8.51 -4.24 -26.83
CA ILE A 10 7.37 -4.60 -25.99
C ILE A 10 7.47 -6.08 -25.66
N HIS A 11 7.59 -6.40 -24.38
CA HIS A 11 7.45 -7.76 -23.87
C HIS A 11 6.00 -7.97 -23.44
N VAL A 12 5.37 -9.02 -23.91
CA VAL A 12 3.97 -9.35 -23.60
C VAL A 12 3.94 -10.63 -22.79
N LEU A 13 3.25 -10.61 -21.67
CA LEU A 13 2.93 -11.78 -20.87
C LEU A 13 1.42 -12.02 -20.96
N GLU A 14 1.04 -13.18 -21.50
CA GLU A 14 -0.34 -13.64 -21.53
C GLU A 14 -0.54 -14.68 -20.41
N VAL A 15 -1.55 -14.48 -19.57
CA VAL A 15 -1.82 -15.33 -18.40
C VAL A 15 -3.26 -15.83 -18.44
N ASN A 16 -3.46 -17.14 -18.39
CA ASN A 16 -4.77 -17.75 -18.26
C ASN A 16 -5.20 -17.87 -16.80
N LEU A 17 -5.94 -16.91 -16.29
CA LEU A 17 -6.44 -16.87 -14.90
C LEU A 17 -7.52 -17.92 -14.59
N ARG A 18 -8.02 -18.65 -15.59
CA ARG A 18 -8.91 -19.80 -15.37
C ARG A 18 -8.14 -21.06 -14.95
N ASN A 19 -6.82 -21.07 -15.12
CA ASN A 19 -6.00 -22.17 -14.65
C ASN A 19 -5.90 -22.08 -13.11
N PRO A 20 -6.40 -23.08 -12.36
CA PRO A 20 -6.40 -23.03 -10.88
C PRO A 20 -4.99 -23.03 -10.25
N ASN A 21 -3.98 -23.39 -11.01
CA ASN A 21 -2.58 -23.39 -10.58
C ASN A 21 -1.86 -22.07 -10.86
N VAL A 22 -2.56 -21.08 -11.40
CA VAL A 22 -1.98 -19.77 -11.73
C VAL A 22 -2.69 -18.70 -10.94
N LYS A 23 -1.91 -17.87 -10.25
CA LYS A 23 -2.38 -16.71 -9.47
C LYS A 23 -1.61 -15.46 -9.89
N LEU A 24 -2.29 -14.33 -9.83
CA LEU A 24 -1.65 -13.02 -9.85
C LEU A 24 -1.60 -12.51 -8.41
N GLU A 25 -0.44 -12.05 -8.02
CA GLU A 25 -0.21 -11.49 -6.69
C GLU A 25 0.55 -10.17 -6.82
N THR A 26 0.34 -9.27 -5.87
CA THR A 26 1.16 -8.07 -5.72
C THR A 26 2.11 -8.26 -4.55
N CYS A 27 3.28 -7.65 -4.63
CA CYS A 27 4.23 -7.63 -3.51
C CYS A 27 4.95 -6.31 -3.42
N LEU A 28 5.52 -6.04 -2.26
CA LEU A 28 6.36 -4.88 -1.99
C LEU A 28 7.84 -5.26 -2.06
N GLY A 29 8.69 -4.30 -2.35
CA GLY A 29 10.12 -4.44 -2.16
C GLY A 29 10.43 -4.72 -0.69
N GLY A 30 11.21 -5.77 -0.40
CA GLY A 30 11.53 -6.14 0.99
C GLY A 30 10.33 -6.38 1.91
N ASP A 31 9.13 -6.58 1.36
CA ASP A 31 7.85 -6.68 2.08
C ASP A 31 7.47 -5.42 2.90
N SER A 32 7.98 -4.27 2.51
CA SER A 32 7.72 -2.98 3.15
C SER A 32 7.37 -1.91 2.12
N ALA A 33 6.45 -1.03 2.48
CA ALA A 33 6.07 0.09 1.60
C ALA A 33 7.24 1.05 1.34
N VAL A 34 8.14 1.19 2.31
CA VAL A 34 9.33 2.07 2.22
C VAL A 34 10.59 1.34 1.76
N ALA A 35 10.46 0.38 0.87
CA ALA A 35 11.59 -0.35 0.34
C ALA A 35 11.54 -0.48 -1.18
N THR A 36 12.70 -0.63 -1.79
CA THR A 36 12.85 -0.89 -3.24
C THR A 36 13.54 -2.22 -3.46
N GLU A 37 13.06 -2.97 -4.44
CA GLU A 37 13.64 -4.24 -4.83
C GLU A 37 13.39 -4.48 -6.32
N ARG A 38 14.33 -5.11 -7.01
CA ARG A 38 14.12 -5.45 -8.42
C ARG A 38 13.10 -6.58 -8.56
N PRO A 39 12.20 -6.56 -9.56
CA PRO A 39 11.20 -7.62 -9.75
C PRO A 39 11.80 -9.03 -9.81
N THR A 40 13.00 -9.18 -10.37
CA THR A 40 13.71 -10.48 -10.39
C THR A 40 14.12 -10.96 -9.01
N GLN A 41 14.52 -10.06 -8.12
CA GLN A 41 14.87 -10.39 -6.74
C GLN A 41 13.61 -10.69 -5.92
N MET A 42 12.54 -9.91 -6.11
CA MET A 42 11.23 -10.22 -5.53
C MET A 42 10.75 -11.61 -5.94
N ALA A 43 10.84 -11.96 -7.23
CA ALA A 43 10.45 -13.27 -7.73
C ALA A 43 11.23 -14.42 -7.06
N ILE A 44 12.54 -14.25 -6.89
CA ILE A 44 13.38 -15.24 -6.18
C ILE A 44 12.97 -15.34 -4.72
N ARG A 45 12.82 -14.21 -4.03
CA ARG A 45 12.49 -14.16 -2.61
C ARG A 45 11.10 -14.74 -2.32
N LYS A 46 10.13 -14.52 -3.20
CA LYS A 46 8.75 -15.00 -3.06
C LYS A 46 8.56 -16.44 -3.53
N SER A 47 9.53 -17.02 -4.23
CA SER A 47 9.45 -18.42 -4.65
C SER A 47 9.77 -19.37 -3.49
N ALA A 48 8.93 -20.40 -3.34
CA ALA A 48 9.08 -21.46 -2.34
C ALA A 48 8.51 -22.78 -2.89
N PRO A 49 8.76 -23.92 -2.27
CA PRO A 49 8.09 -25.18 -2.64
C PRO A 49 6.57 -25.03 -2.65
N GLY A 50 5.94 -25.28 -3.79
CA GLY A 50 4.50 -25.12 -3.99
C GLY A 50 4.05 -23.71 -4.36
N HIS A 51 4.96 -22.71 -4.35
CA HIS A 51 4.70 -21.34 -4.77
C HIS A 51 5.85 -20.84 -5.65
N ASN A 52 5.73 -21.01 -6.95
CA ASN A 52 6.78 -20.67 -7.89
C ASN A 52 6.44 -19.41 -8.68
N VAL A 53 7.19 -18.35 -8.50
CA VAL A 53 7.04 -17.11 -9.27
C VAL A 53 7.77 -17.26 -10.60
N PHE A 54 7.02 -17.35 -11.71
CA PHE A 54 7.57 -17.57 -13.04
C PHE A 54 7.63 -16.31 -13.91
N ALA A 55 6.91 -15.24 -13.51
CA ALA A 55 6.95 -13.96 -14.19
C ALA A 55 6.66 -12.81 -13.22
N ALA A 56 7.21 -11.65 -13.50
CA ALA A 56 6.95 -10.44 -12.74
C ALA A 56 7.07 -9.20 -13.63
N THR A 57 6.31 -8.17 -13.30
CA THR A 57 6.39 -6.84 -13.91
C THR A 57 6.21 -5.77 -12.85
N ASN A 58 6.64 -4.55 -13.15
CA ASN A 58 6.35 -3.41 -12.29
C ASN A 58 4.84 -3.14 -12.28
N GLY A 59 4.29 -2.90 -11.08
CA GLY A 59 2.88 -2.62 -10.90
C GLY A 59 2.55 -1.13 -10.89
N ASP A 60 3.42 -0.29 -10.33
CA ASP A 60 3.19 1.15 -10.19
C ASP A 60 4.50 1.93 -10.21
N PHE A 61 4.37 3.26 -10.28
CA PHE A 61 5.41 4.20 -9.88
C PHE A 61 5.50 4.25 -8.36
N TYR A 62 6.63 4.72 -7.85
CA TYR A 62 6.85 4.89 -6.42
C TYR A 62 7.40 6.28 -6.11
N PHE A 63 7.25 6.71 -4.87
CA PHE A 63 7.89 7.92 -4.40
C PHE A 63 9.37 7.69 -4.16
N TYR A 64 10.16 8.63 -4.62
CA TYR A 64 11.58 8.71 -4.36
C TYR A 64 11.85 10.03 -3.64
N ILE A 65 11.72 10.01 -2.33
CA ILE A 65 11.91 11.18 -1.49
C ILE A 65 13.01 10.84 -0.50
N ASP A 66 14.13 11.51 -0.69
CA ASP A 66 15.28 11.33 0.17
C ASP A 66 15.06 12.06 1.52
N PRO A 67 15.43 11.46 2.64
CA PRO A 67 15.96 10.10 2.82
C PRO A 67 14.94 9.07 3.33
N VAL A 68 13.68 9.40 3.51
CA VAL A 68 12.77 8.70 4.42
C VAL A 68 11.68 7.89 3.73
N GLU A 69 11.23 8.30 2.56
CA GLU A 69 10.10 7.66 1.87
C GLU A 69 10.51 7.16 0.47
N ILE A 70 11.42 6.18 0.41
CA ILE A 70 11.79 5.56 -0.86
C ILE A 70 11.02 4.26 -1.04
N GLY A 71 10.26 4.14 -2.13
CA GLY A 71 9.59 2.91 -2.50
C GLY A 71 8.09 2.90 -2.32
N ILE A 72 7.52 3.89 -1.63
CA ILE A 72 6.07 3.96 -1.40
C ILE A 72 5.33 4.02 -2.75
N PRO A 73 4.40 3.10 -3.03
CA PRO A 73 3.57 3.17 -4.23
C PRO A 73 2.83 4.50 -4.35
N ARG A 74 2.83 5.11 -5.54
CA ARG A 74 2.17 6.41 -5.78
C ARG A 74 0.66 6.33 -5.83
N SER A 75 0.11 5.13 -5.94
CA SER A 75 -1.33 4.85 -5.97
C SER A 75 -1.68 3.78 -4.95
N GLY A 76 -2.97 3.47 -4.86
CA GLY A 76 -3.45 2.44 -3.95
C GLY A 76 -2.85 1.08 -4.27
N GLN A 77 -2.33 0.43 -3.24
CA GLN A 77 -1.93 -0.96 -3.30
C GLN A 77 -2.62 -1.74 -2.17
N PHE A 78 -3.19 -2.87 -2.55
CA PHE A 78 -3.80 -3.82 -1.62
C PHE A 78 -3.10 -5.17 -1.76
N ILE A 79 -2.77 -5.78 -0.64
CA ILE A 79 -2.20 -7.12 -0.57
C ILE A 79 -3.05 -7.92 0.41
N ASN A 80 -3.68 -9.01 -0.05
CA ASN A 80 -4.53 -9.85 0.78
C ASN A 80 -5.62 -9.07 1.54
N ASN A 81 -6.25 -8.09 0.89
CA ASN A 81 -7.24 -7.16 1.46
C ASN A 81 -6.69 -6.17 2.50
N GLU A 82 -5.39 -6.14 2.73
CA GLU A 82 -4.77 -5.06 3.49
C GLU A 82 -4.49 -3.88 2.58
N CYS A 83 -4.88 -2.68 3.01
CA CYS A 83 -4.52 -1.45 2.35
C CYS A 83 -3.07 -1.10 2.70
N VAL A 84 -2.16 -1.31 1.77
CA VAL A 84 -0.76 -0.92 1.93
C VAL A 84 -0.59 0.58 1.74
N THR A 85 -1.19 1.11 0.69
CA THR A 85 -1.30 2.56 0.45
C THR A 85 -2.70 2.86 -0.09
N ASN A 86 -3.25 4.00 0.30
CA ASN A 86 -4.61 4.34 -0.13
C ASN A 86 -4.67 4.75 -1.59
N PRO A 87 -5.75 4.38 -2.29
CA PRO A 87 -6.03 4.86 -3.64
C PRO A 87 -6.19 6.39 -3.69
N VAL A 88 -5.87 6.97 -4.84
CA VAL A 88 -5.90 8.41 -5.09
C VAL A 88 -6.69 8.76 -6.37
N GLY A 89 -7.74 8.01 -6.67
CA GLY A 89 -8.59 8.24 -7.84
C GLY A 89 -7.96 7.92 -9.19
N ARG A 90 -6.86 7.18 -9.21
CA ARG A 90 -6.23 6.71 -10.45
C ARG A 90 -6.80 5.38 -10.90
N ALA A 91 -6.62 5.07 -12.19
CA ALA A 91 -6.91 3.75 -12.71
C ALA A 91 -6.02 2.71 -12.04
N ALA A 92 -6.62 1.67 -11.53
CA ALA A 92 -5.95 0.55 -10.89
C ALA A 92 -6.32 -0.77 -11.57
N PHE A 93 -5.37 -1.68 -11.65
CA PHE A 93 -5.65 -3.06 -11.98
C PHE A 93 -6.11 -3.81 -10.73
N VAL A 94 -7.25 -4.46 -10.81
CA VAL A 94 -7.92 -5.11 -9.69
C VAL A 94 -8.24 -6.56 -10.03
N LEU A 95 -8.06 -7.43 -9.05
CA LEU A 95 -8.63 -8.77 -9.04
C LEU A 95 -9.76 -8.83 -8.01
N ASP A 96 -10.95 -9.23 -8.45
CA ASP A 96 -12.05 -9.46 -7.52
C ASP A 96 -11.86 -10.79 -6.74
N LYS A 97 -12.74 -11.04 -5.78
CA LYS A 97 -12.72 -12.28 -4.98
C LYS A 97 -12.86 -13.58 -5.79
N ASN A 98 -13.25 -13.47 -7.06
CA ASN A 98 -13.36 -14.60 -8.00
C ASN A 98 -12.20 -14.64 -9.01
N ASN A 99 -11.10 -13.94 -8.73
CA ASN A 99 -9.96 -13.81 -9.64
C ASN A 99 -10.29 -13.20 -11.02
N ARG A 100 -11.35 -12.40 -11.12
CA ARG A 100 -11.68 -11.71 -12.37
C ARG A 100 -10.93 -10.39 -12.42
N PRO A 101 -10.10 -10.17 -13.45
CA PRO A 101 -9.36 -8.94 -13.63
C PRO A 101 -10.26 -7.85 -14.21
N TYR A 102 -10.08 -6.62 -13.75
CA TYR A 102 -10.67 -5.42 -14.34
C TYR A 102 -9.80 -4.20 -14.06
N ILE A 103 -10.07 -3.11 -14.76
CA ILE A 103 -9.43 -1.82 -14.51
C ILE A 103 -10.54 -0.84 -14.15
N ASP A 104 -10.36 -0.14 -13.04
CA ASP A 104 -11.31 0.86 -12.56
C ASP A 104 -10.59 1.98 -11.83
N ARG A 105 -11.29 3.09 -11.60
CA ARG A 105 -10.82 4.15 -10.71
C ARG A 105 -11.27 3.83 -9.30
N ILE A 106 -10.32 3.84 -8.38
CA ILE A 106 -10.56 3.56 -6.97
C ILE A 106 -10.16 4.77 -6.16
N ASP A 107 -11.08 5.22 -5.31
CA ASP A 107 -10.86 6.29 -4.35
C ASP A 107 -10.84 5.74 -2.92
N PHE A 108 -10.25 6.54 -2.03
CA PHE A 108 -10.20 6.27 -0.61
C PHE A 108 -10.95 7.34 0.17
N SER A 109 -11.72 6.89 1.13
CA SER A 109 -12.38 7.76 2.10
C SER A 109 -12.34 7.07 3.46
N GLY A 110 -11.70 7.72 4.41
CA GLY A 110 -11.57 7.22 5.77
C GLY A 110 -11.97 8.26 6.81
N THR A 111 -12.47 7.80 7.94
CA THR A 111 -12.80 8.66 9.09
C THR A 111 -12.38 7.97 10.37
N VAL A 112 -11.71 8.72 11.24
CA VAL A 112 -11.42 8.32 12.62
C VAL A 112 -12.43 9.00 13.53
N LYS A 113 -13.07 8.22 14.38
CA LYS A 113 -14.03 8.71 15.39
C LYS A 113 -13.47 8.47 16.79
N SER A 114 -13.58 9.47 17.65
CA SER A 114 -13.26 9.38 19.08
C SER A 114 -14.31 10.14 19.89
N GLY A 115 -15.12 9.43 20.66
CA GLY A 115 -16.30 10.01 21.29
C GLY A 115 -17.23 10.66 20.28
N ASN A 116 -17.54 11.94 20.46
CA ASN A 116 -18.41 12.72 19.56
C ASN A 116 -17.64 13.45 18.45
N ARG A 117 -16.33 13.24 18.33
CA ARG A 117 -15.50 13.88 17.31
C ARG A 117 -15.25 12.92 16.16
N ALA A 118 -15.27 13.45 14.94
CA ALA A 118 -14.92 12.72 13.74
C ALA A 118 -13.93 13.56 12.91
N THR A 119 -12.90 12.93 12.43
CA THR A 119 -11.83 13.57 11.64
C THR A 119 -11.53 12.71 10.41
N ARG A 120 -11.27 13.35 9.28
CA ARG A 120 -10.85 12.64 8.07
C ARG A 120 -9.55 11.89 8.33
N LEU A 121 -9.53 10.59 7.99
CA LEU A 121 -8.30 9.86 7.80
C LEU A 121 -7.78 10.19 6.41
N HIS A 122 -6.65 10.87 6.33
CA HIS A 122 -6.14 11.41 5.07
C HIS A 122 -5.40 10.35 4.26
N THR A 123 -4.54 9.58 4.94
CA THR A 123 -3.66 8.63 4.25
C THR A 123 -3.47 7.34 5.05
N VAL A 124 -3.05 6.30 4.34
CA VAL A 124 -2.56 5.05 4.92
C VAL A 124 -1.13 4.85 4.41
N ASN A 125 -0.19 4.74 5.32
CA ASN A 125 1.24 4.52 5.05
C ASN A 125 1.88 5.54 4.08
N MET A 126 1.34 6.76 4.04
CA MET A 126 1.88 7.88 3.25
C MET A 126 1.80 9.16 4.06
N GLN A 127 2.85 9.99 3.99
CA GLN A 127 2.93 11.25 4.75
C GLN A 127 2.48 12.48 3.98
N ARG A 128 2.08 12.31 2.75
CA ARG A 128 1.68 13.43 1.90
C ARG A 128 0.47 13.11 1.05
N LEU A 129 -0.24 14.16 0.73
CA LEU A 129 -1.25 14.17 -0.32
C LEU A 129 -0.63 14.85 -1.54
N GLU A 130 -0.30 14.09 -2.57
CA GLU A 130 0.31 14.63 -3.80
C GLU A 130 -0.57 15.70 -4.45
N TRP A 131 -1.88 15.56 -4.31
CA TRP A 131 -2.89 16.44 -4.93
C TRP A 131 -3.43 17.53 -4.01
N GLU A 132 -3.11 17.46 -2.74
CA GLU A 132 -3.51 18.45 -1.73
C GLU A 132 -2.27 18.89 -0.92
N PRO A 133 -1.21 19.43 -1.57
CA PRO A 133 0.05 19.76 -0.89
C PRO A 133 -0.09 20.87 0.17
N GLN A 134 -1.21 21.62 0.14
CA GLN A 134 -1.52 22.61 1.15
C GLN A 134 -2.03 22.04 2.48
N VAL A 135 -2.38 20.75 2.50
CA VAL A 135 -2.79 20.08 3.74
C VAL A 135 -1.55 19.65 4.49
N THR A 136 -1.26 20.31 5.60
CA THR A 136 -0.08 20.06 6.45
C THR A 136 -0.38 19.19 7.66
N ASP A 137 -1.60 19.28 8.18
CA ASP A 137 -2.01 18.52 9.37
C ASP A 137 -2.68 17.21 8.94
N LEU A 138 -1.87 16.25 8.52
CA LEU A 138 -2.35 14.97 8.05
C LEU A 138 -2.61 14.01 9.21
N LEU A 139 -3.78 13.38 9.20
CA LEU A 139 -4.02 12.16 9.98
C LEU A 139 -3.70 10.97 9.11
N THR A 140 -2.62 10.28 9.43
CA THR A 140 -2.13 9.09 8.72
C THR A 140 -2.27 7.85 9.60
N LEU A 141 -2.80 6.77 9.05
CA LEU A 141 -2.76 5.46 9.68
C LEU A 141 -1.50 4.73 9.18
N TYR A 142 -0.61 4.37 10.09
CA TYR A 142 0.50 3.48 9.82
C TYR A 142 0.13 2.05 10.19
N THR A 143 0.49 1.11 9.33
CA THR A 143 0.36 -0.33 9.58
C THR A 143 1.72 -1.00 9.42
N ASN A 144 1.83 -2.26 9.81
CA ASN A 144 3.06 -3.03 9.67
C ASN A 144 3.56 -3.12 8.21
N ALA A 145 2.68 -2.86 7.22
CA ALA A 145 3.08 -2.80 5.82
C ALA A 145 3.97 -1.60 5.48
N TYR A 146 3.96 -0.54 6.30
CA TYR A 146 4.88 0.59 6.12
C TYR A 146 6.33 0.18 6.34
N GLY A 147 6.59 -0.54 7.41
CA GLY A 147 7.93 -0.94 7.85
C GLY A 147 7.95 -1.09 9.36
N THR A 148 9.13 -1.04 9.95
CA THR A 148 9.31 -1.20 11.41
C THR A 148 9.24 0.11 12.17
N TYR A 149 9.37 1.26 11.50
CA TYR A 149 9.37 2.58 12.11
C TYR A 149 8.52 3.54 11.29
N THR A 150 7.79 4.43 11.96
CA THR A 150 7.16 5.58 11.30
C THR A 150 8.24 6.53 10.80
N SER A 151 7.92 7.33 9.81
CA SER A 151 8.83 8.38 9.38
C SER A 151 9.04 9.44 10.46
N GLY A 152 10.22 10.04 10.45
CA GLY A 152 10.65 11.01 11.44
C GLY A 152 10.19 12.44 11.18
N ILE A 153 8.89 12.70 11.13
CA ILE A 153 8.41 14.09 11.16
C ILE A 153 8.44 14.57 12.60
N GLU A 154 9.29 15.55 12.87
CA GLU A 154 9.30 16.22 14.17
C GLU A 154 8.01 17.03 14.39
N GLY A 155 7.55 17.07 15.63
CA GLY A 155 6.41 17.91 16.03
C GLY A 155 5.03 17.29 15.90
N GLY A 156 4.92 16.04 15.44
CA GLY A 156 3.64 15.35 15.34
C GLY A 156 3.21 14.67 16.64
N THR A 157 1.94 14.28 16.72
CA THR A 157 1.42 13.42 17.78
C THR A 157 1.13 12.03 17.21
N LYS A 158 1.68 11.00 17.83
CA LYS A 158 1.43 9.60 17.49
C LYS A 158 0.50 8.98 18.54
N VAL A 159 -0.49 8.26 18.07
CA VAL A 159 -1.36 7.44 18.92
C VAL A 159 -1.15 5.99 18.55
N ILE A 160 -0.69 5.18 19.47
CA ILE A 160 -0.62 3.73 19.29
C ILE A 160 -2.01 3.18 19.51
N ILE A 161 -2.50 2.43 18.51
CA ILE A 161 -3.84 1.84 18.56
C ILE A 161 -3.79 0.34 18.29
N THR A 162 -4.60 -0.40 19.01
CA THR A 162 -4.76 -1.85 18.82
C THR A 162 -6.21 -2.15 18.46
N PRO A 163 -6.46 -2.89 17.38
CA PRO A 163 -7.81 -3.34 17.06
C PRO A 163 -8.40 -4.18 18.19
N LYS A 164 -9.64 -3.84 18.57
CA LYS A 164 -10.35 -4.57 19.62
C LYS A 164 -10.68 -5.98 19.13
N ASN A 165 -10.64 -6.94 20.04
CA ASN A 165 -10.97 -8.35 19.77
C ASN A 165 -10.04 -9.07 18.77
N GLY A 166 -8.80 -8.61 18.59
CA GLY A 166 -7.84 -9.25 17.68
C GLY A 166 -8.20 -9.11 16.20
N GLU A 167 -9.04 -8.15 15.85
CA GLU A 167 -9.32 -7.80 14.46
C GLU A 167 -8.04 -7.29 13.78
N THR A 168 -7.97 -7.49 12.48
CA THR A 168 -6.88 -6.94 11.65
C THR A 168 -7.37 -5.73 10.88
N PHE A 169 -6.47 -4.84 10.52
CA PHE A 169 -6.78 -3.68 9.67
C PHE A 169 -7.05 -4.10 8.22
N PHE A 170 -8.16 -4.83 7.99
CA PHE A 170 -8.63 -5.10 6.65
C PHE A 170 -9.57 -3.99 6.19
N PHE A 171 -9.23 -3.40 5.06
CA PHE A 171 -10.04 -2.35 4.46
C PHE A 171 -11.02 -2.95 3.46
N SER A 172 -12.29 -2.80 3.73
CA SER A 172 -13.36 -3.05 2.77
C SER A 172 -14.32 -1.87 2.79
N ALA A 173 -15.12 -1.73 1.74
CA ALA A 173 -16.11 -0.66 1.69
C ALA A 173 -17.03 -0.70 2.93
N ASN A 174 -17.17 0.46 3.58
CA ASN A 174 -18.01 0.66 4.76
C ASN A 174 -17.65 -0.19 5.99
N LYS A 175 -16.41 -0.67 6.09
CA LYS A 175 -15.97 -1.37 7.29
C LYS A 175 -15.61 -0.38 8.39
N GLU A 176 -16.11 -0.63 9.60
CA GLU A 176 -15.67 0.02 10.82
C GLU A 176 -14.79 -0.94 11.64
N ILE A 177 -13.67 -0.42 12.13
CA ILE A 177 -12.76 -1.15 13.03
C ILE A 177 -12.68 -0.36 14.32
N THR A 178 -13.05 -1.00 15.42
CA THR A 178 -12.92 -0.41 16.76
C THR A 178 -11.55 -0.67 17.32
N CYS A 179 -10.84 0.39 17.74
CA CYS A 179 -9.52 0.28 18.33
C CYS A 179 -9.51 0.81 19.77
N ILE A 180 -8.49 0.37 20.50
CA ILE A 180 -8.11 0.90 21.81
C ILE A 180 -6.89 1.77 21.60
N ALA A 181 -6.89 2.99 22.13
CA ALA A 181 -5.70 3.83 22.21
C ALA A 181 -4.85 3.35 23.41
N GLU A 182 -3.66 2.85 23.12
CA GLU A 182 -2.76 2.31 24.12
C GLU A 182 -1.82 3.39 24.68
N GLU A 183 -1.32 4.26 23.81
CA GLU A 183 -0.33 5.25 24.15
C GLU A 183 -0.45 6.49 23.27
N ILE A 184 -0.11 7.65 23.83
CA ILE A 184 -0.01 8.92 23.09
C ILE A 184 1.42 9.43 23.26
N ILE A 185 2.10 9.66 22.14
CA ILE A 185 3.48 10.15 22.09
C ILE A 185 3.48 11.51 21.38
N GLU A 186 3.84 12.55 22.09
CA GLU A 186 3.96 13.90 21.56
C GLU A 186 5.38 14.18 21.04
N ASN A 187 5.50 15.04 20.04
CA ASN A 187 6.78 15.44 19.43
C ASN A 187 7.67 14.25 19.03
N HIS A 188 7.03 13.21 18.48
CA HIS A 188 7.78 12.04 18.07
C HIS A 188 8.59 12.32 16.78
N GLY A 189 9.82 11.79 16.77
CA GLY A 189 10.58 11.56 15.55
C GLY A 189 10.33 10.14 14.99
N PHE A 190 11.39 9.46 14.60
CA PHE A 190 11.30 8.01 14.27
C PHE A 190 10.85 7.23 15.50
N SER A 191 9.80 6.46 15.37
CA SER A 191 9.33 5.60 16.44
C SER A 191 8.83 4.26 15.87
N PRO A 192 8.94 3.15 16.63
CA PRO A 192 8.41 1.85 16.20
C PRO A 192 6.93 1.89 15.85
N ILE A 193 6.53 1.06 14.90
CA ILE A 193 5.12 0.79 14.56
C ILE A 193 4.62 -0.35 15.43
#